data_81e98641132b1b5025aa8682b02917f7
#
_entry.id   81e98641132b1b5025aa8682b02917f7
#
_cell.length_a   1.000
_cell.length_b   1.000
_cell.length_c   1.000
_cell.angle_alpha   90.00
_cell.angle_beta   90.00
_cell.angle_gamma   90.00
#
_symmetry.space_group_name_H-M   'P 1'
#
loop_
_entity.id
_entity.type
_entity.pdbx_description
1 polymer ?
#
loop_
_entity_poly.entity_id
_entity_poly.type
_entity_poly.pdbx_seq_one_letter_code
_entity_poly.pdbx_strand_id
1 'polypeptide(L)'
;MHSVKVLSAIVALGATAVSAQTCTADIEVTEPTPRINCEVVDADIIIDKDVEGAVVITGPEQVKGNFIARGASKLLSISSTSINAIGGNFTLENLEALNNLEFSSLESLNELSFIKLPRLSSLNFGTEGVTKINTIRITDTFISDLSGLSVATVDSFQIDNNRKMSQFNSGLVNITTELKIFDNGNDAMEITMNKLETAAEIQISSAKTFKVPVLESVTKSLKLSANPQLTSFSAPNLTSITETLSLIDMNKLTNVSFPVLEEIGGGFTIQNNTKLEAIDDFPELTEVTGGINLRGSFEKVELPKLDAVHGSVTVTSTTDIKEFCDYFDELKNDNKVDGEADCTSNNKQANEGGNGGETSDGSAQSSNDEEEDAAGIVSVNMAVLALAGVAAIAQLF
;
A
#
# COMPACT_ATOMS: atom_id res chain seq x y z
N MET A 1 -50.98 73.28 20.36
CA MET A 1 -50.65 71.84 20.42
C MET A 1 -50.06 71.45 19.10
N HIS A 2 -48.73 71.43 19.00
CA HIS A 2 -48.03 71.10 17.77
C HIS A 2 -47.56 69.64 17.82
N SER A 3 -48.11 68.82 16.90
CA SER A 3 -47.73 67.42 16.73
C SER A 3 -46.43 67.36 15.87
N VAL A 4 -45.34 66.95 16.49
CA VAL A 4 -44.10 66.64 15.76
C VAL A 4 -44.21 65.23 15.19
N LYS A 5 -44.19 65.12 13.87
CA LYS A 5 -44.06 63.81 13.16
C LYS A 5 -42.60 63.46 13.06
N VAL A 6 -42.19 62.43 13.82
CA VAL A 6 -40.86 61.84 13.66
C VAL A 6 -40.87 60.92 12.48
N LEU A 7 -40.14 61.23 11.42
CA LEU A 7 -39.87 60.36 10.29
C LEU A 7 -38.70 59.44 10.66
N SER A 8 -38.98 58.15 10.92
CA SER A 8 -37.94 57.15 11.07
C SER A 8 -37.46 56.70 9.69
N ALA A 9 -36.26 57.09 9.30
CA ALA A 9 -35.59 56.56 8.11
C ALA A 9 -35.03 55.19 8.43
N ILE A 10 -35.59 54.16 7.84
CA ILE A 10 -35.04 52.78 7.84
C ILE A 10 -33.90 52.78 6.83
N VAL A 11 -32.66 52.81 7.31
CA VAL A 11 -31.51 52.48 6.49
C VAL A 11 -31.46 51.00 6.29
N ALA A 12 -31.91 50.51 5.13
CA ALA A 12 -31.67 49.16 4.69
C ALA A 12 -30.19 48.99 4.37
N LEU A 13 -29.43 48.43 5.29
CA LEU A 13 -28.11 47.89 5.01
C LEU A 13 -28.30 46.71 4.06
N GLY A 14 -28.15 46.98 2.78
CA GLY A 14 -28.04 45.93 1.76
C GLY A 14 -26.76 45.14 2.02
N ALA A 15 -26.85 43.96 2.62
CA ALA A 15 -25.78 43.03 2.58
C ALA A 15 -25.65 42.61 1.10
N THR A 16 -24.67 43.16 0.40
CA THR A 16 -24.22 42.62 -0.88
C THR A 16 -23.64 41.25 -0.56
N ALA A 17 -24.39 40.18 -0.83
CA ALA A 17 -23.81 38.86 -0.91
C ALA A 17 -22.74 38.94 -2.00
N VAL A 18 -21.48 38.94 -1.59
CA VAL A 18 -20.36 38.74 -2.51
C VAL A 18 -20.51 37.29 -2.95
N SER A 19 -21.06 37.09 -4.14
CA SER A 19 -21.08 35.76 -4.77
C SER A 19 -19.62 35.39 -5.03
N ALA A 20 -19.15 34.31 -4.43
CA ALA A 20 -17.83 33.75 -4.70
C ALA A 20 -17.67 33.62 -6.23
N GLN A 21 -16.64 34.26 -6.79
CA GLN A 21 -16.40 34.22 -8.22
C GLN A 21 -15.88 32.83 -8.60
N THR A 22 -16.61 32.12 -9.46
CA THR A 22 -16.26 30.78 -9.93
C THR A 22 -15.68 30.86 -11.33
N CYS A 23 -14.51 30.27 -11.54
CA CYS A 23 -13.95 29.97 -12.85
C CYS A 23 -14.34 28.56 -13.28
N THR A 24 -14.85 28.42 -14.52
CA THR A 24 -15.37 27.15 -15.08
C THR A 24 -14.54 26.60 -16.24
N ALA A 25 -13.41 27.25 -16.54
CA ALA A 25 -12.45 26.79 -17.55
C ALA A 25 -11.12 26.47 -16.87
N ASP A 26 -10.38 25.54 -17.45
CA ASP A 26 -9.05 25.20 -17.00
C ASP A 26 -8.13 26.42 -16.94
N ILE A 27 -7.30 26.45 -15.92
CA ILE A 27 -6.33 27.52 -15.68
C ILE A 27 -4.94 27.01 -15.98
N GLU A 28 -4.40 27.44 -17.12
CA GLU A 28 -3.00 27.18 -17.46
C GLU A 28 -2.08 28.20 -16.78
N VAL A 29 -1.19 27.70 -15.93
CA VAL A 29 -0.17 28.49 -15.24
C VAL A 29 1.09 28.49 -16.10
N THR A 30 1.32 29.60 -16.81
CA THR A 30 2.47 29.79 -17.71
C THR A 30 3.50 30.77 -17.14
N GLU A 31 3.20 31.38 -15.99
CA GLU A 31 4.08 32.36 -15.32
C GLU A 31 4.18 32.12 -13.80
N PRO A 32 5.23 32.59 -13.12
CA PRO A 32 5.50 32.30 -11.71
C PRO A 32 4.42 32.79 -10.72
N THR A 33 3.73 33.86 -11.05
CA THR A 33 2.70 34.47 -10.16
C THR A 33 1.40 34.71 -10.93
N PRO A 34 0.65 33.65 -11.25
CA PRO A 34 -0.59 33.78 -11.97
C PRO A 34 -1.62 34.53 -11.14
N ARG A 35 -2.36 35.45 -11.78
CA ARG A 35 -3.49 36.13 -11.15
C ARG A 35 -4.77 35.37 -11.40
N ILE A 36 -5.21 34.63 -10.39
CA ILE A 36 -6.46 33.89 -10.44
C ILE A 36 -7.49 34.62 -9.58
N ASN A 37 -8.45 35.27 -10.22
CA ASN A 37 -9.42 36.12 -9.53
C ASN A 37 -10.70 35.39 -9.12
N CYS A 38 -10.65 34.03 -9.01
CA CYS A 38 -11.76 33.22 -8.56
C CYS A 38 -11.44 32.59 -7.21
N GLU A 39 -12.42 32.56 -6.35
CA GLU A 39 -12.41 31.86 -5.07
C GLU A 39 -12.60 30.35 -5.28
N VAL A 40 -13.39 29.95 -6.28
CA VAL A 40 -13.63 28.57 -6.66
C VAL A 40 -13.23 28.36 -8.12
N VAL A 41 -12.38 27.36 -8.37
CA VAL A 41 -12.05 26.85 -9.72
C VAL A 41 -12.82 25.55 -9.93
N ASP A 42 -13.88 25.59 -10.75
CA ASP A 42 -14.67 24.43 -11.15
C ASP A 42 -14.13 23.83 -12.46
N ALA A 43 -12.82 23.57 -12.46
CA ALA A 43 -12.01 23.11 -13.57
C ALA A 43 -10.61 22.72 -13.04
N ASP A 44 -9.67 22.39 -13.90
CA ASP A 44 -8.29 22.04 -13.53
C ASP A 44 -7.39 23.28 -13.40
N ILE A 45 -6.37 23.18 -12.54
CA ILE A 45 -5.21 24.08 -12.56
C ILE A 45 -4.01 23.27 -13.07
N ILE A 46 -3.43 23.72 -14.17
CA ILE A 46 -2.37 23.00 -14.89
C ILE A 46 -1.13 23.90 -14.95
N ILE A 47 -0.03 23.48 -14.33
CA ILE A 47 1.27 24.15 -14.46
C ILE A 47 1.91 23.65 -15.76
N ASP A 48 2.21 24.62 -16.66
CA ASP A 48 2.83 24.34 -17.94
C ASP A 48 4.27 23.80 -17.73
N LYS A 49 4.68 22.88 -18.61
CA LYS A 49 5.99 22.21 -18.52
C LYS A 49 7.19 23.16 -18.72
N ASP A 50 6.97 24.30 -19.35
CA ASP A 50 8.03 25.29 -19.64
C ASP A 50 8.15 26.36 -18.54
N VAL A 51 7.32 26.29 -17.47
CA VAL A 51 7.43 27.18 -16.32
C VAL A 51 8.72 26.91 -15.53
N GLU A 52 9.44 27.98 -15.21
CA GLU A 52 10.71 27.93 -14.50
C GLU A 52 10.64 28.66 -13.14
N GLY A 53 11.43 28.21 -12.17
CA GLY A 53 11.59 28.88 -10.89
C GLY A 53 10.46 28.57 -9.89
N ALA A 54 10.01 29.56 -9.16
CA ALA A 54 9.00 29.40 -8.10
C ALA A 54 7.62 29.82 -8.59
N VAL A 55 6.62 28.95 -8.42
CA VAL A 55 5.21 29.24 -8.69
C VAL A 55 4.48 29.52 -7.38
N VAL A 56 3.79 30.67 -7.30
CA VAL A 56 2.98 31.05 -6.15
C VAL A 56 1.54 31.27 -6.62
N ILE A 57 0.62 30.41 -6.17
CA ILE A 57 -0.79 30.47 -6.52
C ILE A 57 -1.56 31.14 -5.40
N THR A 58 -2.23 32.25 -5.74
CA THR A 58 -3.07 32.99 -4.83
C THR A 58 -4.45 33.25 -5.46
N GLY A 59 -5.47 33.32 -4.63
CA GLY A 59 -6.86 33.58 -5.04
C GLY A 59 -7.78 32.40 -4.79
N PRO A 60 -7.61 31.26 -5.46
CA PRO A 60 -8.49 30.13 -5.23
C PRO A 60 -8.39 29.58 -3.81
N GLU A 61 -9.54 29.32 -3.20
CA GLU A 61 -9.67 28.55 -1.96
C GLU A 61 -10.01 27.08 -2.28
N GLN A 62 -10.77 26.83 -3.34
CA GLN A 62 -11.19 25.49 -3.74
C GLN A 62 -10.93 25.25 -5.23
N VAL A 63 -10.34 24.10 -5.52
CA VAL A 63 -10.21 23.54 -6.88
C VAL A 63 -11.07 22.30 -6.93
N LYS A 64 -12.17 22.32 -7.70
CA LYS A 64 -13.06 21.14 -7.82
C LYS A 64 -12.52 20.09 -8.78
N GLY A 65 -11.74 20.50 -9.75
CA GLY A 65 -10.97 19.64 -10.64
C GLY A 65 -9.65 19.20 -10.06
N ASN A 66 -8.66 19.02 -10.91
CA ASN A 66 -7.33 18.56 -10.57
C ASN A 66 -6.34 19.73 -10.41
N PHE A 67 -5.27 19.48 -9.68
CA PHE A 67 -4.07 20.29 -9.66
C PHE A 67 -2.92 19.49 -10.27
N ILE A 68 -2.38 19.91 -11.40
CA ILE A 68 -1.48 19.12 -12.21
C ILE A 68 -0.20 19.87 -12.53
N ALA A 69 0.96 19.27 -12.28
CA ALA A 69 2.25 19.69 -12.81
C ALA A 69 3.01 18.47 -13.34
N ARG A 70 3.31 18.44 -14.64
CA ARG A 70 4.02 17.33 -15.28
C ARG A 70 5.15 17.82 -16.16
N GLY A 71 6.35 17.23 -15.99
CA GLY A 71 7.49 17.49 -16.87
C GLY A 71 8.11 18.87 -16.77
N ALA A 72 7.71 19.72 -15.84
CA ALA A 72 8.29 21.04 -15.61
C ALA A 72 9.67 20.90 -14.93
N SER A 73 10.68 20.53 -15.68
CA SER A 73 12.00 20.14 -15.17
C SER A 73 12.80 21.26 -14.51
N LYS A 74 12.42 22.53 -14.76
CA LYS A 74 13.06 23.72 -14.18
C LYS A 74 12.24 24.36 -13.06
N LEU A 75 11.09 23.82 -12.72
CA LEU A 75 10.22 24.27 -11.63
C LEU A 75 10.89 23.96 -10.30
N LEU A 76 11.16 24.98 -9.49
CA LEU A 76 11.88 24.84 -8.22
C LEU A 76 10.96 24.70 -7.01
N SER A 77 9.83 25.42 -7.02
CA SER A 77 8.86 25.38 -5.94
C SER A 77 7.44 25.64 -6.42
N ILE A 78 6.49 25.07 -5.68
CA ILE A 78 5.05 25.35 -5.83
C ILE A 78 4.52 25.72 -4.45
N SER A 79 3.80 26.85 -4.36
CA SER A 79 3.19 27.24 -3.10
C SER A 79 1.79 27.83 -3.28
N SER A 80 0.93 27.58 -2.29
CA SER A 80 -0.35 28.25 -2.12
C SER A 80 -0.69 28.35 -0.63
N THR A 81 -1.13 29.52 -0.20
CA THR A 81 -1.65 29.75 1.15
C THR A 81 -3.17 29.86 1.19
N SER A 82 -3.84 29.80 0.03
CA SER A 82 -5.29 29.97 -0.09
C SER A 82 -6.02 28.65 -0.38
N ILE A 83 -5.43 27.73 -1.15
CA ILE A 83 -6.09 26.48 -1.52
C ILE A 83 -6.22 25.58 -0.29
N ASN A 84 -7.47 25.31 0.11
CA ASN A 84 -7.83 24.42 1.21
C ASN A 84 -8.41 23.08 0.77
N ALA A 85 -8.90 22.99 -0.47
CA ALA A 85 -9.47 21.74 -1.02
C ALA A 85 -9.15 21.56 -2.50
N ILE A 86 -8.82 20.31 -2.88
CA ILE A 86 -8.69 19.85 -4.26
C ILE A 86 -9.64 18.66 -4.44
N GLY A 87 -10.75 18.86 -5.18
CA GLY A 87 -11.78 17.83 -5.36
C GLY A 87 -11.34 16.64 -6.20
N GLY A 88 -10.39 16.87 -7.11
CA GLY A 88 -9.76 15.86 -7.95
C GLY A 88 -8.38 15.43 -7.43
N ASN A 89 -7.48 15.19 -8.37
CA ASN A 89 -6.14 14.69 -8.10
C ASN A 89 -5.13 15.82 -7.96
N PHE A 90 -4.26 15.71 -6.97
CA PHE A 90 -3.06 16.53 -6.86
C PHE A 90 -1.87 15.74 -7.42
N THR A 91 -1.56 16.02 -8.69
CA THR A 91 -0.55 15.27 -9.44
C THR A 91 0.71 16.10 -9.67
N LEU A 92 1.84 15.60 -9.17
CA LEU A 92 3.18 16.10 -9.45
C LEU A 92 4.01 14.97 -10.05
N GLU A 93 4.48 15.14 -11.29
CA GLU A 93 5.14 14.08 -12.03
C GLU A 93 6.34 14.57 -12.85
N ASN A 94 7.49 13.89 -12.73
CA ASN A 94 8.71 14.20 -13.46
C ASN A 94 9.17 15.68 -13.27
N LEU A 95 9.24 16.15 -12.02
CA LEU A 95 9.67 17.48 -11.67
C LEU A 95 11.09 17.42 -11.06
N GLU A 96 12.10 17.38 -11.94
CA GLU A 96 13.49 17.11 -11.55
C GLU A 96 14.12 18.14 -10.61
N ALA A 97 13.69 19.40 -10.71
CA ALA A 97 14.25 20.50 -9.92
C ALA A 97 13.41 20.83 -8.68
N LEU A 98 12.18 20.33 -8.57
CA LEU A 98 11.24 20.68 -7.50
C LEU A 98 11.80 20.23 -6.14
N ASN A 99 12.07 21.22 -5.27
CA ASN A 99 12.64 20.97 -3.94
C ASN A 99 11.79 21.55 -2.78
N ASN A 100 10.79 22.36 -3.09
CA ASN A 100 9.88 22.92 -2.11
C ASN A 100 8.42 22.84 -2.57
N LEU A 101 7.56 22.32 -1.71
CA LEU A 101 6.11 22.25 -1.88
C LEU A 101 5.45 22.77 -0.61
N GLU A 102 4.63 23.83 -0.74
CA GLU A 102 3.97 24.45 0.40
C GLU A 102 2.51 24.77 0.09
N PHE A 103 1.60 24.04 0.74
CA PHE A 103 0.15 24.26 0.67
C PHE A 103 -0.38 24.36 2.11
N SER A 104 -0.06 25.47 2.77
CA SER A 104 -0.24 25.64 4.22
C SER A 104 -1.70 25.60 4.71
N SER A 105 -2.66 25.74 3.81
CA SER A 105 -4.10 25.66 4.12
C SER A 105 -4.79 24.41 3.60
N LEU A 106 -4.06 23.49 2.93
CA LEU A 106 -4.67 22.32 2.30
C LEU A 106 -5.11 21.28 3.35
N GLU A 107 -6.40 21.02 3.41
CA GLU A 107 -7.04 20.10 4.36
C GLU A 107 -7.60 18.84 3.70
N SER A 108 -8.01 18.95 2.41
CA SER A 108 -8.68 17.86 1.72
C SER A 108 -8.32 17.75 0.26
N LEU A 109 -8.19 16.50 -0.23
CA LEU A 109 -8.07 16.17 -1.66
C LEU A 109 -8.57 14.75 -1.91
N ASN A 110 -8.83 14.43 -3.18
CA ASN A 110 -9.25 13.07 -3.55
C ASN A 110 -8.05 12.13 -3.67
N GLU A 111 -7.07 12.50 -4.48
CA GLU A 111 -5.86 11.69 -4.69
C GLU A 111 -4.59 12.55 -4.65
N LEU A 112 -3.57 12.08 -3.96
CA LEU A 112 -2.21 12.60 -4.00
C LEU A 112 -1.34 11.64 -4.81
N SER A 113 -0.83 12.13 -5.96
CA SER A 113 0.00 11.34 -6.87
C SER A 113 1.32 12.06 -7.15
N PHE A 114 2.37 11.69 -6.41
CA PHE A 114 3.70 12.28 -6.51
C PHE A 114 4.67 11.24 -7.04
N ILE A 115 5.16 11.47 -8.28
CA ILE A 115 5.96 10.49 -9.02
C ILE A 115 7.21 11.15 -9.59
N LYS A 116 8.38 10.58 -9.33
CA LYS A 116 9.68 11.07 -9.81
C LYS A 116 9.95 12.51 -9.43
N LEU A 117 10.05 12.76 -8.12
CA LEU A 117 10.39 14.05 -7.53
C LEU A 117 11.72 13.92 -6.76
N PRO A 118 12.87 13.84 -7.46
CA PRO A 118 14.14 13.41 -6.88
C PRO A 118 14.77 14.43 -5.93
N ARG A 119 14.20 15.63 -5.80
CA ARG A 119 14.69 16.69 -4.90
C ARG A 119 13.68 17.12 -3.84
N LEU A 120 12.42 16.67 -3.94
CA LEU A 120 11.40 16.99 -2.95
C LEU A 120 11.59 16.11 -1.71
N SER A 121 11.97 16.74 -0.58
CA SER A 121 12.37 16.03 0.65
C SER A 121 11.32 16.03 1.75
N SER A 122 10.31 16.90 1.68
CA SER A 122 9.28 17.03 2.69
C SER A 122 7.96 17.55 2.10
N LEU A 123 6.87 17.30 2.82
CA LEU A 123 5.54 17.84 2.54
C LEU A 123 5.24 18.94 3.55
N ASN A 124 4.81 20.12 3.08
CA ASN A 124 4.36 21.19 3.94
C ASN A 124 2.90 21.54 3.64
N PHE A 125 1.99 20.88 4.38
CA PHE A 125 0.54 21.09 4.31
C PHE A 125 -0.01 21.83 5.53
N GLY A 126 0.83 22.69 6.16
CA GLY A 126 0.45 23.44 7.35
C GLY A 126 0.52 22.62 8.65
N THR A 127 0.04 23.20 9.73
CA THR A 127 0.15 22.58 11.08
C THR A 127 -0.83 21.44 11.32
N GLU A 128 -1.99 21.47 10.69
CA GLU A 128 -3.01 20.41 10.80
C GLU A 128 -2.80 19.33 9.74
N GLY A 129 -2.19 19.70 8.62
CA GLY A 129 -1.96 18.83 7.49
C GLY A 129 -3.23 18.43 6.75
N VAL A 130 -3.08 17.54 5.78
CA VAL A 130 -4.22 16.96 5.06
C VAL A 130 -4.90 15.92 5.94
N THR A 131 -6.20 16.10 6.19
CA THR A 131 -7.02 15.23 7.05
C THR A 131 -8.00 14.36 6.28
N LYS A 132 -8.25 14.67 5.00
CA LYS A 132 -9.16 13.90 4.12
C LYS A 132 -8.49 13.64 2.80
N ILE A 133 -8.26 12.37 2.50
CA ILE A 133 -7.70 11.90 1.25
C ILE A 133 -8.11 10.45 1.02
N ASN A 134 -8.50 10.10 -0.19
CA ASN A 134 -8.91 8.73 -0.51
C ASN A 134 -7.72 7.90 -1.00
N THR A 135 -6.87 8.45 -1.86
CA THR A 135 -5.75 7.71 -2.44
C THR A 135 -4.43 8.47 -2.27
N ILE A 136 -3.41 7.77 -1.80
CA ILE A 136 -2.05 8.29 -1.67
C ILE A 136 -1.11 7.41 -2.48
N ARG A 137 -0.38 8.04 -3.41
CA ARG A 137 0.68 7.42 -4.17
C ARG A 137 1.93 8.29 -4.19
N ILE A 138 3.02 7.80 -3.60
CA ILE A 138 4.31 8.51 -3.54
C ILE A 138 5.41 7.53 -4.00
N THR A 139 5.92 7.77 -5.22
CA THR A 139 6.82 6.85 -5.91
C THR A 139 8.05 7.59 -6.40
N ASP A 140 9.24 7.05 -6.13
CA ASP A 140 10.52 7.58 -6.65
C ASP A 140 10.74 9.06 -6.28
N THR A 141 10.61 9.35 -4.98
CA THR A 141 10.83 10.69 -4.44
C THR A 141 11.97 10.74 -3.42
N PHE A 142 12.33 11.95 -3.00
CA PHE A 142 13.31 12.17 -1.94
C PHE A 142 12.65 12.45 -0.57
N ILE A 143 11.33 12.29 -0.51
CA ILE A 143 10.54 12.52 0.70
C ILE A 143 10.97 11.54 1.79
N SER A 144 11.25 12.08 2.97
CA SER A 144 11.74 11.31 4.12
C SER A 144 10.69 11.08 5.19
N ASP A 145 9.58 11.84 5.14
CA ASP A 145 8.53 11.76 6.15
C ASP A 145 7.18 12.25 5.58
N LEU A 146 6.08 11.72 6.10
CA LEU A 146 4.72 12.01 5.68
C LEU A 146 3.90 12.69 6.80
N SER A 147 4.56 13.41 7.71
CA SER A 147 3.91 14.09 8.84
C SER A 147 2.87 15.13 8.44
N GLY A 148 2.92 15.63 7.20
CA GLY A 148 1.88 16.49 6.62
C GLY A 148 0.56 15.79 6.28
N LEU A 149 0.48 14.44 6.41
CA LEU A 149 -0.72 13.66 6.15
C LEU A 149 -1.28 13.11 7.47
N SER A 150 -2.40 13.67 7.93
CA SER A 150 -3.03 13.35 9.22
C SER A 150 -4.38 12.62 9.03
N VAL A 151 -4.39 11.57 8.20
CA VAL A 151 -5.59 10.83 7.83
C VAL A 151 -5.79 9.57 8.67
N ALA A 152 -7.06 9.26 8.98
CA ALA A 152 -7.43 8.05 9.71
C ALA A 152 -7.90 6.93 8.78
N THR A 153 -8.50 7.26 7.64
CA THR A 153 -9.01 6.29 6.67
C THR A 153 -8.57 6.68 5.26
N VAL A 154 -8.11 5.71 4.51
CA VAL A 154 -7.83 5.83 3.06
C VAL A 154 -8.38 4.63 2.32
N ASP A 155 -8.62 4.79 1.02
CA ASP A 155 -8.93 3.66 0.16
C ASP A 155 -7.63 2.94 -0.24
N SER A 156 -6.67 3.67 -0.81
CA SER A 156 -5.41 3.11 -1.25
C SER A 156 -4.22 3.93 -0.74
N PHE A 157 -3.21 3.23 -0.22
CA PHE A 157 -1.98 3.81 0.26
C PHE A 157 -0.79 3.09 -0.36
N GLN A 158 -0.08 3.77 -1.27
CA GLN A 158 1.10 3.24 -1.92
C GLN A 158 2.30 4.17 -1.73
N ILE A 159 3.38 3.65 -1.16
CA ILE A 159 4.68 4.32 -1.10
C ILE A 159 5.78 3.37 -1.55
N ASP A 160 6.53 3.75 -2.57
CA ASP A 160 7.58 2.91 -3.11
C ASP A 160 8.78 3.71 -3.63
N ASN A 161 9.96 3.10 -3.56
CA ASN A 161 11.22 3.65 -4.06
C ASN A 161 11.59 5.04 -3.49
N ASN A 162 11.20 5.33 -2.23
CA ASN A 162 11.55 6.58 -1.54
C ASN A 162 12.77 6.37 -0.65
N ARG A 163 13.97 6.50 -1.21
CA ARG A 163 15.25 6.11 -0.58
C ARG A 163 15.57 6.82 0.73
N LYS A 164 14.99 7.99 0.98
CA LYS A 164 15.21 8.75 2.23
C LYS A 164 14.21 8.39 3.33
N MET A 165 13.14 7.68 3.00
CA MET A 165 12.12 7.30 3.96
C MET A 165 12.54 6.01 4.69
N SER A 166 13.29 6.15 5.77
CA SER A 166 13.74 5.04 6.60
C SER A 166 12.76 4.63 7.68
N GLN A 167 11.77 5.47 7.96
CA GLN A 167 10.72 5.25 8.97
C GLN A 167 9.38 5.74 8.44
N PHE A 168 8.33 4.98 8.74
CA PHE A 168 6.95 5.37 8.49
C PHE A 168 6.09 5.08 9.73
N ASN A 169 5.65 6.14 10.38
CA ASN A 169 4.75 6.08 11.52
C ASN A 169 3.39 6.61 11.10
N SER A 170 2.38 5.75 11.07
CA SER A 170 1.06 6.08 10.55
C SER A 170 0.01 6.21 11.64
N GLY A 171 -0.88 7.20 11.46
CA GLY A 171 -2.11 7.37 12.23
C GLY A 171 -3.32 6.66 11.61
N LEU A 172 -3.15 5.93 10.49
CA LEU A 172 -4.21 5.22 9.81
C LEU A 172 -4.87 4.17 10.71
N VAL A 173 -6.19 4.14 10.67
CA VAL A 173 -7.06 3.20 11.39
C VAL A 173 -7.64 2.18 10.42
N ASN A 174 -8.01 2.63 9.20
CA ASN A 174 -8.67 1.78 8.22
C ASN A 174 -8.14 2.02 6.79
N ILE A 175 -7.91 0.93 6.05
CA ILE A 175 -7.52 0.93 4.65
C ILE A 175 -8.48 0.04 3.87
N THR A 176 -9.32 0.64 3.01
CA THR A 176 -10.47 -0.05 2.42
C THR A 176 -10.16 -0.84 1.15
N THR A 177 -9.04 -0.56 0.48
CA THR A 177 -8.66 -1.22 -0.78
C THR A 177 -7.29 -1.88 -0.70
N GLU A 178 -6.21 -1.10 -0.45
CA GLU A 178 -4.86 -1.67 -0.43
C GLU A 178 -3.83 -0.80 0.32
N LEU A 179 -2.91 -1.47 0.97
CA LEU A 179 -1.67 -0.94 1.53
C LEU A 179 -0.49 -1.56 0.79
N LYS A 180 0.28 -0.74 0.09
CA LYS A 180 1.49 -1.16 -0.64
C LYS A 180 2.70 -0.35 -0.21
N ILE A 181 3.69 -1.00 0.36
CA ILE A 181 4.94 -0.37 0.82
C ILE A 181 6.12 -1.20 0.32
N PHE A 182 6.88 -0.66 -0.66
CA PHE A 182 7.96 -1.38 -1.33
C PHE A 182 9.23 -0.53 -1.43
N ASP A 183 10.40 -1.12 -1.26
CA ASP A 183 11.71 -0.56 -1.62
C ASP A 183 11.98 0.87 -1.12
N ASN A 184 11.49 1.17 0.09
CA ASN A 184 11.76 2.46 0.74
C ASN A 184 12.98 2.36 1.66
N GLY A 185 13.62 3.53 1.94
CA GLY A 185 14.88 3.60 2.67
C GLY A 185 16.07 3.14 1.82
N ASN A 186 17.28 3.26 2.33
CA ASN A 186 18.48 2.81 1.62
C ASN A 186 18.68 1.29 1.71
N ASP A 187 18.36 0.70 2.88
CA ASP A 187 18.55 -0.73 3.15
C ASP A 187 17.23 -1.42 3.49
N ALA A 188 16.38 -0.77 4.27
CA ALA A 188 15.04 -1.23 4.65
C ALA A 188 14.35 -0.16 5.49
N MET A 189 13.01 -0.20 5.56
CA MET A 189 12.19 0.76 6.28
C MET A 189 11.61 0.18 7.56
N GLU A 190 11.53 1.00 8.62
CA GLU A 190 10.78 0.68 9.83
C GLU A 190 9.34 1.20 9.70
N ILE A 191 8.37 0.28 9.72
CA ILE A 191 6.96 0.58 9.54
C ILE A 191 6.23 0.37 10.87
N THR A 192 5.53 1.40 11.33
CA THR A 192 4.73 1.35 12.57
C THR A 192 3.34 1.90 12.32
N MET A 193 2.33 1.06 12.48
CA MET A 193 0.91 1.37 12.27
C MET A 193 0.12 1.00 13.53
N ASN A 194 0.38 1.75 14.62
CA ASN A 194 -0.16 1.43 15.96
C ASN A 194 -1.67 1.56 16.09
N LYS A 195 -2.34 2.16 15.11
CA LYS A 195 -3.79 2.39 15.13
C LYS A 195 -4.52 1.64 14.02
N LEU A 196 -3.81 0.89 13.18
CA LEU A 196 -4.44 0.16 12.08
C LEU A 196 -5.26 -1.00 12.64
N GLU A 197 -6.58 -0.89 12.56
CA GLU A 197 -7.55 -1.87 13.03
C GLU A 197 -7.98 -2.80 11.90
N THR A 198 -8.20 -2.24 10.68
CA THR A 198 -8.65 -3.01 9.53
C THR A 198 -7.91 -2.61 8.26
N ALA A 199 -7.64 -3.59 7.41
CA ALA A 199 -7.13 -3.36 6.07
C ALA A 199 -7.74 -4.37 5.09
N ALA A 200 -7.91 -3.97 3.82
CA ALA A 200 -8.31 -4.92 2.81
C ALA A 200 -7.09 -5.75 2.36
N GLU A 201 -6.19 -5.19 1.59
CA GLU A 201 -4.99 -5.89 1.15
C GLU A 201 -3.73 -5.22 1.75
N ILE A 202 -2.82 -6.03 2.24
CA ILE A 202 -1.52 -5.59 2.76
C ILE A 202 -0.41 -6.27 1.97
N GLN A 203 0.46 -5.47 1.33
CA GLN A 203 1.64 -5.94 0.63
C GLN A 203 2.87 -5.14 1.09
N ILE A 204 3.82 -5.80 1.72
CA ILE A 204 5.02 -5.17 2.27
C ILE A 204 6.27 -5.89 1.76
N SER A 205 7.22 -5.13 1.20
CA SER A 205 8.57 -5.62 0.91
C SER A 205 9.66 -4.64 1.38
N SER A 206 10.88 -5.11 1.51
CA SER A 206 12.03 -4.32 1.96
C SER A 206 11.81 -3.62 3.31
N ALA A 207 11.04 -4.24 4.20
CA ALA A 207 10.86 -3.76 5.57
C ALA A 207 11.89 -4.36 6.52
N LYS A 208 12.33 -3.56 7.50
CA LYS A 208 13.11 -3.99 8.65
C LYS A 208 12.23 -4.36 9.83
N THR A 209 11.15 -3.61 10.01
CA THR A 209 10.08 -3.91 10.97
C THR A 209 8.74 -3.55 10.37
N PHE A 210 7.72 -4.36 10.70
CA PHE A 210 6.32 -4.03 10.42
C PHE A 210 5.49 -4.30 11.67
N LYS A 211 4.95 -3.25 12.28
CA LYS A 211 4.21 -3.30 13.55
C LYS A 211 2.76 -2.91 13.35
N VAL A 212 1.85 -3.84 13.69
CA VAL A 212 0.38 -3.69 13.58
C VAL A 212 -0.31 -4.24 14.84
N PRO A 213 -0.04 -3.68 16.03
CA PRO A 213 -0.42 -4.30 17.30
C PRO A 213 -1.93 -4.39 17.54
N VAL A 214 -2.74 -3.62 16.82
CA VAL A 214 -4.21 -3.58 16.98
C VAL A 214 -4.96 -4.05 15.74
N LEU A 215 -4.26 -4.60 14.74
CA LEU A 215 -4.90 -5.10 13.51
C LEU A 215 -5.81 -6.29 13.85
N GLU A 216 -7.11 -6.16 13.60
CA GLU A 216 -8.15 -7.14 13.94
C GLU A 216 -8.55 -8.00 12.75
N SER A 217 -8.59 -7.42 11.54
CA SER A 217 -8.99 -8.14 10.33
C SER A 217 -8.30 -7.66 9.06
N VAL A 218 -8.04 -8.61 8.15
CA VAL A 218 -7.61 -8.35 6.77
C VAL A 218 -8.66 -8.95 5.83
N THR A 219 -9.41 -8.08 5.13
CA THR A 219 -10.56 -8.50 4.34
C THR A 219 -10.22 -9.05 2.94
N LYS A 220 -8.93 -9.06 2.59
CA LYS A 220 -8.36 -9.76 1.44
C LYS A 220 -7.09 -10.48 1.88
N SER A 221 -5.92 -10.09 1.37
CA SER A 221 -4.67 -10.80 1.58
C SER A 221 -3.66 -10.04 2.44
N LEU A 222 -2.91 -10.76 3.26
CA LEU A 222 -1.73 -10.29 3.96
C LEU A 222 -0.48 -10.94 3.35
N LYS A 223 0.33 -10.15 2.64
CA LYS A 223 1.51 -10.60 1.91
C LYS A 223 2.77 -9.85 2.37
N LEU A 224 3.67 -10.55 3.00
CA LEU A 224 5.00 -10.07 3.34
C LEU A 224 6.02 -10.84 2.49
N SER A 225 6.68 -10.17 1.55
CA SER A 225 7.62 -10.84 0.66
C SER A 225 8.90 -10.03 0.48
N ALA A 226 10.03 -10.72 0.29
CA ALA A 226 11.32 -10.07 0.07
C ALA A 226 11.65 -9.00 1.14
N ASN A 227 11.50 -9.39 2.43
CA ASN A 227 11.88 -8.55 3.58
C ASN A 227 13.16 -9.09 4.25
N PRO A 228 14.35 -8.91 3.63
CA PRO A 228 15.58 -9.58 4.07
C PRO A 228 16.11 -9.10 5.43
N GLN A 229 15.58 -8.00 5.95
CA GLN A 229 15.97 -7.45 7.26
C GLN A 229 14.93 -7.72 8.36
N LEU A 230 13.74 -8.23 8.01
CA LEU A 230 12.67 -8.52 8.97
C LEU A 230 13.04 -9.77 9.79
N THR A 231 13.12 -9.63 11.10
CA THR A 231 13.51 -10.73 12.02
C THR A 231 12.32 -11.38 12.70
N SER A 232 11.21 -10.66 12.86
CA SER A 232 9.98 -11.16 13.45
C SER A 232 8.77 -10.41 12.92
N PHE A 233 7.62 -11.10 12.86
CA PHE A 233 6.33 -10.47 12.58
C PHE A 233 5.28 -11.00 13.55
N SER A 234 4.47 -10.10 14.09
CA SER A 234 3.37 -10.44 14.99
C SER A 234 2.14 -9.58 14.69
N ALA A 235 0.99 -10.22 14.64
CA ALA A 235 -0.33 -9.59 14.57
C ALA A 235 -1.21 -10.13 15.71
N PRO A 236 -1.02 -9.60 16.94
CA PRO A 236 -1.56 -10.22 18.16
C PRO A 236 -3.08 -10.17 18.29
N ASN A 237 -3.75 -9.31 17.55
CA ASN A 237 -5.19 -9.15 17.57
C ASN A 237 -5.89 -9.59 16.27
N LEU A 238 -5.13 -10.08 15.28
CA LEU A 238 -5.67 -10.48 13.99
C LEU A 238 -6.44 -11.80 14.12
N THR A 239 -7.75 -11.74 13.91
CA THR A 239 -8.67 -12.88 14.05
C THR A 239 -8.96 -13.57 12.73
N SER A 240 -8.93 -12.84 11.59
CA SER A 240 -9.26 -13.41 10.28
C SER A 240 -8.52 -12.74 9.12
N ILE A 241 -8.22 -13.56 8.11
CA ILE A 241 -7.74 -13.14 6.80
C ILE A 241 -8.67 -13.77 5.77
N THR A 242 -9.44 -12.95 5.04
CA THR A 242 -10.48 -13.48 4.14
C THR A 242 -9.93 -14.18 2.90
N GLU A 243 -8.73 -13.81 2.45
CA GLU A 243 -8.05 -14.47 1.33
C GLU A 243 -6.74 -15.11 1.79
N THR A 244 -5.60 -14.67 1.31
CA THR A 244 -4.32 -15.35 1.47
C THR A 244 -3.44 -14.74 2.57
N LEU A 245 -2.83 -15.60 3.38
CA LEU A 245 -1.64 -15.29 4.19
C LEU A 245 -0.39 -15.80 3.48
N SER A 246 0.54 -14.89 3.16
CA SER A 246 1.78 -15.23 2.44
C SER A 246 3.00 -14.58 3.07
N LEU A 247 3.96 -15.39 3.53
CA LEU A 247 5.22 -15.00 4.15
C LEU A 247 6.38 -15.63 3.37
N ILE A 248 7.01 -14.87 2.45
CA ILE A 248 7.96 -15.45 1.47
C ILE A 248 9.26 -14.64 1.43
N ASP A 249 10.41 -15.35 1.28
CA ASP A 249 11.72 -14.77 1.02
C ASP A 249 12.21 -13.80 2.13
N MET A 250 12.09 -14.20 3.39
CA MET A 250 12.51 -13.41 4.55
C MET A 250 13.64 -14.13 5.32
N ASN A 251 14.84 -14.07 4.78
CA ASN A 251 16.00 -14.87 5.24
C ASN A 251 16.49 -14.59 6.68
N LYS A 252 16.01 -13.55 7.34
CA LYS A 252 16.31 -13.26 8.75
C LYS A 252 15.12 -13.50 9.68
N LEU A 253 13.98 -13.88 9.14
CA LEU A 253 12.78 -14.14 9.93
C LEU A 253 13.00 -15.38 10.80
N THR A 254 12.86 -15.21 12.12
CA THR A 254 12.99 -16.29 13.10
C THR A 254 11.71 -16.56 13.86
N ASN A 255 10.74 -15.65 13.83
CA ASN A 255 9.49 -15.77 14.54
C ASN A 255 8.32 -15.15 13.80
N VAL A 256 7.20 -15.86 13.78
CA VAL A 256 5.90 -15.38 13.34
C VAL A 256 4.84 -15.70 14.37
N SER A 257 3.94 -14.73 14.67
CA SER A 257 2.98 -14.90 15.76
C SER A 257 1.60 -14.35 15.37
N PHE A 258 0.60 -15.24 15.45
CA PHE A 258 -0.81 -14.98 15.19
C PHE A 258 -1.68 -15.66 16.26
N PRO A 259 -1.60 -15.22 17.53
CA PRO A 259 -2.10 -15.98 18.67
C PRO A 259 -3.62 -16.10 18.73
N VAL A 260 -4.36 -15.30 17.95
CA VAL A 260 -5.84 -15.30 17.93
C VAL A 260 -6.41 -15.48 16.52
N LEU A 261 -5.58 -15.83 15.54
CA LEU A 261 -6.03 -16.05 14.16
C LEU A 261 -6.81 -17.37 14.09
N GLU A 262 -8.09 -17.27 13.73
CA GLU A 262 -9.03 -18.40 13.69
C GLU A 262 -9.21 -18.97 12.27
N GLU A 263 -9.17 -18.10 11.24
CA GLU A 263 -9.52 -18.46 9.87
C GLU A 263 -8.62 -17.77 8.84
N ILE A 264 -8.26 -18.55 7.80
CA ILE A 264 -7.66 -18.05 6.55
C ILE A 264 -8.56 -18.51 5.41
N GLY A 265 -9.33 -17.59 4.81
CA GLY A 265 -10.30 -17.88 3.76
C GLY A 265 -9.72 -18.27 2.39
N GLY A 266 -8.42 -18.18 2.20
CA GLY A 266 -7.69 -18.60 1.01
C GLY A 266 -6.45 -19.41 1.36
N GLY A 267 -5.34 -19.19 0.63
CA GLY A 267 -4.12 -19.95 0.83
C GLY A 267 -3.30 -19.53 2.05
N PHE A 268 -2.66 -20.48 2.70
CA PHE A 268 -1.67 -20.25 3.76
C PHE A 268 -0.28 -20.68 3.26
N THR A 269 0.60 -19.71 3.01
CA THR A 269 1.91 -19.93 2.41
C THR A 269 3.04 -19.35 3.28
N ILE A 270 4.00 -20.19 3.65
CA ILE A 270 5.26 -19.78 4.28
C ILE A 270 6.40 -20.47 3.52
N GLN A 271 7.24 -19.69 2.79
CA GLN A 271 8.28 -20.25 1.94
C GLN A 271 9.58 -19.47 2.02
N ASN A 272 10.72 -20.15 1.85
CA ASN A 272 12.05 -19.57 1.72
C ASN A 272 12.45 -18.64 2.88
N ASN A 273 11.99 -18.95 4.08
CA ASN A 273 12.38 -18.24 5.31
C ASN A 273 13.40 -19.09 6.06
N THR A 274 14.66 -19.06 5.62
CA THR A 274 15.71 -20.04 5.99
C THR A 274 16.09 -20.09 7.47
N LYS A 275 15.67 -19.08 8.25
CA LYS A 275 15.89 -19.02 9.71
C LYS A 275 14.62 -19.24 10.53
N LEU A 276 13.49 -19.46 9.88
CA LEU A 276 12.25 -19.77 10.57
C LEU A 276 12.21 -21.27 10.87
N GLU A 277 12.55 -21.63 12.10
CA GLU A 277 12.64 -23.02 12.55
C GLU A 277 11.33 -23.53 13.15
N ALA A 278 10.44 -22.61 13.59
CA ALA A 278 9.16 -22.98 14.19
C ALA A 278 7.98 -22.24 13.56
N ILE A 279 6.90 -22.98 13.31
CA ILE A 279 5.56 -22.51 12.99
C ILE A 279 4.64 -23.08 14.07
N ASP A 280 4.61 -22.43 15.24
CA ASP A 280 3.92 -22.94 16.44
C ASP A 280 3.07 -21.89 17.17
N ASP A 281 3.02 -20.67 16.67
CA ASP A 281 2.26 -19.59 17.29
C ASP A 281 0.98 -19.24 16.47
N PHE A 282 0.20 -20.30 16.15
CA PHE A 282 -1.12 -20.27 15.53
C PHE A 282 -2.11 -21.16 16.34
N PRO A 283 -2.23 -20.91 17.66
CA PRO A 283 -2.95 -21.84 18.55
C PRO A 283 -4.47 -21.87 18.32
N GLU A 284 -5.03 -20.84 17.68
CA GLU A 284 -6.46 -20.70 17.46
C GLU A 284 -6.89 -21.02 16.01
N LEU A 285 -5.95 -21.28 15.07
CA LEU A 285 -6.28 -21.52 13.67
C LEU A 285 -7.06 -22.83 13.51
N THR A 286 -8.32 -22.71 13.07
CA THR A 286 -9.25 -23.83 12.91
C THR A 286 -9.50 -24.20 11.46
N GLU A 287 -9.44 -23.22 10.54
CA GLU A 287 -9.83 -23.43 9.14
C GLU A 287 -8.92 -22.71 8.16
N VAL A 288 -8.58 -23.38 7.07
CA VAL A 288 -7.95 -22.83 5.86
C VAL A 288 -8.78 -23.23 4.65
N THR A 289 -9.52 -22.26 4.06
CA THR A 289 -10.41 -22.55 2.92
C THR A 289 -9.63 -22.86 1.64
N GLY A 290 -8.44 -22.33 1.47
CA GLY A 290 -7.52 -22.71 0.38
C GLY A 290 -6.55 -23.81 0.77
N GLY A 291 -5.41 -23.84 0.09
CA GLY A 291 -4.34 -24.81 0.40
C GLY A 291 -3.34 -24.27 1.43
N ILE A 292 -2.64 -25.20 2.07
CA ILE A 292 -1.50 -24.93 2.93
C ILE A 292 -0.21 -25.29 2.17
N ASN A 293 0.73 -24.35 2.10
CA ASN A 293 2.04 -24.55 1.47
C ASN A 293 3.17 -24.04 2.37
N LEU A 294 3.80 -24.95 3.10
CA LEU A 294 4.89 -24.66 4.02
C LEU A 294 6.19 -25.27 3.51
N ARG A 295 7.17 -24.46 3.17
CA ARG A 295 8.47 -24.92 2.68
C ARG A 295 9.61 -24.18 3.37
N GLY A 296 10.47 -24.90 4.05
CA GLY A 296 11.52 -24.25 4.84
C GLY A 296 12.46 -25.19 5.58
N SER A 297 13.05 -24.68 6.65
CA SER A 297 13.92 -25.42 7.56
C SER A 297 13.23 -25.62 8.92
N PHE A 298 11.98 -26.03 8.88
CA PHE A 298 11.15 -26.14 10.09
C PHE A 298 11.59 -27.36 10.93
N GLU A 299 11.91 -27.13 12.19
CA GLU A 299 12.09 -28.17 13.21
C GLU A 299 10.77 -28.50 13.91
N LYS A 300 9.83 -27.52 13.89
CA LYS A 300 8.55 -27.62 14.56
C LYS A 300 7.45 -26.98 13.73
N VAL A 301 6.36 -27.70 13.51
CA VAL A 301 5.11 -27.17 12.93
C VAL A 301 3.96 -27.64 13.81
N GLU A 302 3.20 -26.73 14.37
CA GLU A 302 2.06 -27.02 15.23
C GLU A 302 0.87 -26.13 14.87
N LEU A 303 -0.23 -26.78 14.50
CA LEU A 303 -1.54 -26.14 14.23
C LEU A 303 -2.60 -26.91 15.04
N PRO A 304 -2.61 -26.78 16.38
CA PRO A 304 -3.27 -27.74 17.29
C PRO A 304 -4.78 -27.73 17.20
N LYS A 305 -5.40 -26.66 16.68
CA LYS A 305 -6.85 -26.56 16.50
C LYS A 305 -7.30 -26.70 15.04
N LEU A 306 -6.38 -26.94 14.11
CA LEU A 306 -6.74 -27.04 12.70
C LEU A 306 -7.67 -28.23 12.49
N ASP A 307 -8.89 -27.95 11.99
CA ASP A 307 -9.97 -28.91 11.85
C ASP A 307 -10.43 -29.06 10.39
N ALA A 308 -10.17 -28.09 9.52
CA ALA A 308 -10.54 -28.15 8.11
C ALA A 308 -9.51 -27.45 7.20
N VAL A 309 -9.18 -28.13 6.09
CA VAL A 309 -8.44 -27.55 4.96
C VAL A 309 -9.15 -27.92 3.67
N HIS A 310 -9.75 -26.95 2.97
CA HIS A 310 -10.54 -27.21 1.76
C HIS A 310 -9.69 -27.28 0.49
N GLY A 311 -8.40 -27.03 0.57
CA GLY A 311 -7.44 -27.21 -0.51
C GLY A 311 -6.45 -28.32 -0.24
N SER A 312 -5.37 -28.35 -1.03
CA SER A 312 -4.26 -29.28 -0.82
C SER A 312 -3.32 -28.79 0.26
N VAL A 313 -2.66 -29.72 0.92
CA VAL A 313 -1.61 -29.46 1.90
C VAL A 313 -0.28 -29.95 1.36
N THR A 314 0.70 -29.05 1.27
CA THR A 314 2.08 -29.39 0.95
C THR A 314 2.99 -28.83 2.04
N VAL A 315 3.64 -29.73 2.77
CA VAL A 315 4.63 -29.33 3.78
C VAL A 315 5.95 -30.01 3.49
N THR A 316 7.02 -29.23 3.38
CA THR A 316 8.35 -29.74 3.08
C THR A 316 9.39 -29.06 3.97
N SER A 317 10.12 -29.82 4.75
CA SER A 317 11.20 -29.30 5.60
C SER A 317 12.56 -29.95 5.30
N THR A 318 13.63 -29.17 5.48
CA THR A 318 15.01 -29.69 5.46
C THR A 318 15.33 -30.55 6.67
N THR A 319 14.54 -30.49 7.74
CA THR A 319 14.70 -31.20 9.00
C THR A 319 13.61 -32.25 9.20
N ASP A 320 13.66 -32.95 10.32
CA ASP A 320 12.67 -33.97 10.65
C ASP A 320 11.43 -33.33 11.30
N ILE A 321 10.30 -33.40 10.58
CA ILE A 321 8.97 -32.95 11.02
C ILE A 321 7.97 -34.11 11.05
N LYS A 322 8.46 -35.33 11.32
CA LYS A 322 7.63 -36.53 11.26
C LYS A 322 6.36 -36.46 12.12
N GLU A 323 6.45 -35.90 13.33
CA GLU A 323 5.29 -35.78 14.24
C GLU A 323 4.18 -34.93 13.61
N PHE A 324 4.56 -33.88 12.90
CA PHE A 324 3.60 -33.05 12.17
C PHE A 324 3.04 -33.76 10.94
N CYS A 325 3.86 -34.51 10.21
CA CYS A 325 3.38 -35.31 9.09
C CYS A 325 2.38 -36.37 9.55
N ASP A 326 2.65 -37.07 10.64
CA ASP A 326 1.73 -38.05 11.23
C ASP A 326 0.39 -37.40 11.62
N TYR A 327 0.40 -36.19 12.19
CA TYR A 327 -0.80 -35.40 12.50
C TYR A 327 -1.62 -35.04 11.22
N PHE A 328 -0.94 -34.66 10.15
CA PHE A 328 -1.62 -34.37 8.88
C PHE A 328 -2.23 -35.61 8.22
N ASP A 329 -1.56 -36.76 8.33
CA ASP A 329 -2.09 -38.01 7.88
C ASP A 329 -3.39 -38.39 8.64
N GLU A 330 -3.47 -38.09 9.94
CA GLU A 330 -4.68 -38.23 10.73
C GLU A 330 -5.80 -37.31 10.25
N LEU A 331 -5.53 -36.03 10.04
CA LEU A 331 -6.51 -35.05 9.50
C LEU A 331 -7.04 -35.52 8.11
N LYS A 332 -6.16 -36.03 7.26
CA LYS A 332 -6.56 -36.58 5.94
C LYS A 332 -7.45 -37.81 6.05
N ASN A 333 -7.10 -38.76 6.94
CA ASN A 333 -7.88 -39.95 7.20
C ASN A 333 -9.26 -39.65 7.78
N ASP A 334 -9.39 -38.58 8.55
CA ASP A 334 -10.64 -38.06 9.12
C ASP A 334 -11.48 -37.23 8.13
N ASN A 335 -11.04 -37.10 6.86
CA ASN A 335 -11.66 -36.29 5.81
C ASN A 335 -11.73 -34.81 6.15
N LYS A 336 -10.76 -34.30 6.88
CA LYS A 336 -10.62 -32.86 7.24
C LYS A 336 -9.74 -32.09 6.24
N VAL A 337 -9.15 -32.76 5.28
CA VAL A 337 -8.39 -32.19 4.15
C VAL A 337 -9.04 -32.66 2.85
N ASP A 338 -9.66 -31.75 2.10
CA ASP A 338 -10.38 -32.07 0.87
C ASP A 338 -9.41 -32.41 -0.28
N GLY A 339 -8.28 -31.69 -0.38
CA GLY A 339 -7.27 -31.89 -1.42
C GLY A 339 -6.27 -33.01 -1.11
N GLU A 340 -5.17 -33.02 -1.85
CA GLU A 340 -4.05 -33.93 -1.58
C GLU A 340 -3.27 -33.45 -0.36
N ALA A 341 -2.73 -34.36 0.42
CA ALA A 341 -1.85 -34.07 1.54
C ALA A 341 -0.47 -34.71 1.27
N ASP A 342 0.54 -33.87 1.12
CA ASP A 342 1.93 -34.27 0.93
C ASP A 342 2.80 -33.63 2.00
N CYS A 343 3.42 -34.46 2.83
CA CYS A 343 4.31 -34.01 3.90
C CYS A 343 5.66 -34.71 3.79
N THR A 344 6.73 -33.94 3.58
CA THR A 344 8.07 -34.44 3.33
C THR A 344 9.07 -33.91 4.34
N SER A 345 9.60 -34.80 5.18
CA SER A 345 10.72 -34.53 6.12
C SER A 345 12.09 -34.72 5.45
N ASN A 346 13.10 -34.06 6.00
CA ASN A 346 14.51 -34.22 5.63
C ASN A 346 14.83 -33.97 4.14
N ASN A 347 14.04 -33.12 3.48
CA ASN A 347 14.25 -32.72 2.09
C ASN A 347 15.22 -31.54 2.00
N LYS A 348 16.46 -31.79 1.58
CA LYS A 348 17.51 -30.75 1.47
C LYS A 348 17.14 -29.59 0.53
N GLN A 349 16.20 -29.80 -0.38
CA GLN A 349 15.76 -28.82 -1.38
C GLN A 349 14.50 -28.04 -0.95
N ALA A 350 14.05 -28.16 0.29
CA ALA A 350 12.85 -27.50 0.78
C ALA A 350 12.91 -25.94 0.63
N ASN A 351 14.11 -25.35 0.67
CA ASN A 351 14.35 -23.93 0.47
C ASN A 351 14.75 -23.58 -0.99
N GLU A 352 14.85 -24.55 -1.89
CA GLU A 352 15.24 -24.32 -3.29
C GLU A 352 13.99 -24.20 -4.18
N GLY A 353 13.89 -23.10 -4.90
CA GLY A 353 12.97 -22.94 -6.02
C GLY A 353 11.49 -22.89 -5.70
N GLY A 354 11.04 -21.88 -5.02
CA GLY A 354 9.64 -21.48 -5.02
C GLY A 354 9.40 -20.38 -6.05
N ASN A 355 9.16 -20.72 -7.30
CA ASN A 355 8.44 -19.83 -8.19
C ASN A 355 7.03 -19.70 -7.61
N GLY A 356 6.60 -18.49 -7.23
CA GLY A 356 5.24 -18.20 -6.80
C GLY A 356 4.24 -18.57 -7.91
N GLY A 357 3.89 -19.84 -7.97
CA GLY A 357 2.82 -20.33 -8.79
C GLY A 357 1.52 -20.03 -8.09
N GLU A 358 0.75 -19.11 -8.64
CA GLU A 358 -0.69 -19.09 -8.44
C GLU A 358 -1.20 -20.51 -8.67
N THR A 359 -1.92 -21.06 -7.71
CA THR A 359 -2.65 -22.31 -7.86
C THR A 359 -3.74 -22.10 -8.92
N SER A 360 -3.41 -22.39 -10.18
CA SER A 360 -4.41 -22.61 -11.20
C SER A 360 -4.85 -24.07 -11.12
N ASP A 361 -6.14 -24.24 -10.95
CA ASP A 361 -6.95 -25.43 -11.01
C ASP A 361 -6.55 -26.38 -12.16
N GLY A 362 -6.38 -27.63 -11.83
CA GLY A 362 -6.60 -28.86 -12.57
C GLY A 362 -6.06 -29.04 -13.98
N SER A 363 -5.08 -29.92 -14.15
CA SER A 363 -5.19 -31.13 -15.02
C SER A 363 -3.82 -31.79 -15.17
N ALA A 364 -3.77 -33.03 -14.76
CA ALA A 364 -2.66 -33.95 -15.00
C ALA A 364 -2.54 -34.28 -16.49
N GLN A 365 -1.30 -34.23 -17.01
CA GLN A 365 -0.91 -35.14 -18.08
C GLN A 365 0.58 -35.47 -17.99
N SER A 366 0.82 -36.75 -17.73
CA SER A 366 2.10 -37.46 -17.78
C SER A 366 2.62 -37.55 -19.20
N SER A 367 3.92 -37.31 -19.41
CA SER A 367 4.71 -38.12 -20.35
C SER A 367 6.21 -37.99 -20.02
N ASN A 368 6.83 -39.15 -19.88
CA ASN A 368 8.27 -39.39 -19.85
C ASN A 368 8.96 -38.92 -21.14
N ASP A 369 10.21 -38.46 -21.06
CA ASP A 369 11.36 -39.16 -21.64
C ASP A 369 12.65 -38.30 -21.50
N GLU A 370 13.63 -38.95 -21.08
CA GLU A 370 15.10 -39.04 -21.14
C GLU A 370 15.95 -37.95 -21.81
N GLU A 371 17.05 -37.67 -21.07
CA GLU A 371 18.49 -37.51 -21.40
C GLU A 371 19.06 -36.18 -21.93
N GLU A 372 20.07 -35.78 -21.20
CA GLU A 372 21.45 -35.35 -21.40
C GLU A 372 21.82 -33.85 -21.58
N ASP A 373 22.86 -33.54 -20.75
CA ASP A 373 24.02 -32.64 -20.91
C ASP A 373 23.92 -31.13 -20.60
N ALA A 374 24.57 -30.87 -19.49
CA ALA A 374 25.50 -29.78 -19.10
C ALA A 374 25.59 -28.49 -19.96
N ALA A 375 25.29 -27.37 -19.31
CA ALA A 375 26.16 -26.19 -19.22
C ALA A 375 25.51 -25.10 -18.33
N GLY A 376 26.26 -24.64 -17.34
CA GLY A 376 25.83 -23.61 -16.40
C GLY A 376 25.49 -22.28 -17.07
N ILE A 377 24.30 -21.76 -16.73
CA ILE A 377 23.95 -20.37 -16.92
C ILE A 377 23.37 -19.86 -15.60
N VAL A 378 24.10 -18.96 -14.98
CA VAL A 378 23.59 -18.15 -13.86
C VAL A 378 22.52 -17.24 -14.43
N SER A 379 21.25 -17.60 -14.24
CA SER A 379 20.14 -16.69 -14.56
C SER A 379 19.78 -15.88 -13.32
N VAL A 380 20.15 -14.61 -13.34
CA VAL A 380 19.61 -13.61 -12.42
C VAL A 380 18.15 -13.37 -12.87
N ASN A 381 17.18 -13.98 -12.20
CA ASN A 381 15.77 -13.69 -12.43
C ASN A 381 15.38 -12.42 -11.68
N MET A 382 15.46 -11.30 -12.40
CA MET A 382 14.66 -10.13 -12.05
C MET A 382 13.21 -10.41 -12.47
N ALA A 383 12.33 -10.64 -11.49
CA ALA A 383 10.90 -10.65 -11.73
C ALA A 383 10.44 -9.22 -12.07
N VAL A 384 10.36 -8.94 -13.36
CA VAL A 384 9.70 -7.76 -13.90
C VAL A 384 8.19 -7.96 -13.70
N LEU A 385 7.60 -7.26 -12.76
CA LEU A 385 6.16 -7.07 -12.68
C LEU A 385 5.70 -6.30 -13.93
N ALA A 386 5.17 -7.03 -14.90
CA ALA A 386 4.53 -6.46 -16.07
C ALA A 386 3.25 -5.75 -15.65
N LEU A 387 3.27 -4.43 -15.63
CA LEU A 387 2.09 -3.58 -15.68
C LEU A 387 1.45 -3.77 -17.06
N ALA A 388 0.42 -4.58 -17.15
CA ALA A 388 -0.47 -4.61 -18.30
C ALA A 388 -1.33 -3.33 -18.30
N GLY A 389 -0.80 -2.28 -18.90
CA GLY A 389 -1.55 -1.10 -19.29
C GLY A 389 -2.49 -1.47 -20.44
N VAL A 390 -3.77 -1.30 -20.21
CA VAL A 390 -4.81 -1.34 -21.23
C VAL A 390 -4.58 -0.18 -22.20
N ALA A 391 -4.05 -0.47 -23.36
CA ALA A 391 -4.13 0.37 -24.53
C ALA A 391 -4.81 -0.45 -25.64
N ALA A 392 -6.10 -0.31 -25.76
CA ALA A 392 -6.82 -0.78 -26.93
C ALA A 392 -7.88 0.23 -27.32
N ILE A 393 -7.75 0.63 -28.55
CA ILE A 393 -8.75 0.94 -29.57
C ILE A 393 -9.03 2.44 -29.77
N ALA A 394 -8.34 2.98 -30.73
CA ALA A 394 -8.87 3.98 -31.63
C ALA A 394 -8.33 3.72 -33.03
N GLN A 395 -8.98 2.85 -33.78
CA GLN A 395 -9.03 2.90 -35.24
C GLN A 395 -10.34 2.22 -35.66
N LEU A 396 -11.28 3.05 -36.04
CA LEU A 396 -12.15 2.89 -37.21
C LEU A 396 -13.31 3.93 -37.16
N PHE A 397 -13.25 4.77 -38.15
CA PHE A 397 -14.14 5.82 -38.60
C PHE A 397 -13.93 7.22 -38.07
#